data_0251b95f867727b22203b0974d0c50a7
#
_entry.id   0251b95f867727b22203b0974d0c50a7
#
_cell.length_a   1.000
_cell.length_b   1.000
_cell.length_c   1.000
_cell.angle_alpha   90.00
_cell.angle_beta   90.00
_cell.angle_gamma   90.00
#
_symmetry.space_group_name_H-M   'P 1'
#
loop_
_entity.id
_entity.type
_entity.pdbx_description
1 polymer ?
#
loop_
_entity_poly.entity_id
_entity_poly.type
_entity_poly.pdbx_seq_one_letter_code
_entity_poly.pdbx_strand_id
1 'polypeptide(L)'
;IEENNRYEIRDVIGPDEYKEHVDNNAYTNYMAHENMRLAAQVIACIRDEKKDIYGKIQKLMQEEGTSLEQLEEELKDKMKKLYLPQPDEKTGIIPQFDGYFDLKEIDLSVYKNASVVGTIFHDYSGEDVQGMQAGKQADIVELLYQMEDITTPDNKAKNYVYYEARTLHDSSLSKAIHSITACDLGMEQEAYDCLLYTSPSPRDRSL
;
A
#
# COMPACT_ATOMS: atom_id res chain seq x y z
N ILE A 1 -1.89 0.64 18.42
CA ILE A 1 -1.15 0.63 19.69
C ILE A 1 -0.38 1.95 19.80
N GLU A 2 -0.41 2.61 20.98
CA GLU A 2 0.44 3.76 21.26
C GLU A 2 1.65 3.29 22.06
N GLU A 3 2.84 3.51 21.52
CA GLU A 3 4.10 3.17 22.16
C GLU A 3 5.12 4.28 21.89
N ASN A 4 5.87 4.69 22.90
CA ASN A 4 6.85 5.77 22.77
C ASN A 4 6.29 7.09 22.21
N ASN A 5 5.06 7.46 22.57
CA ASN A 5 4.32 8.60 22.03
C ASN A 5 4.10 8.52 20.51
N ARG A 6 4.00 7.29 19.97
CA ARG A 6 3.78 6.97 18.58
C ARG A 6 2.64 5.95 18.45
N TYR A 7 1.72 6.14 17.52
CA TYR A 7 0.73 5.11 17.18
C TYR A 7 1.29 4.17 16.13
N GLU A 8 1.05 2.90 16.31
CA GLU A 8 1.46 1.83 15.42
C GLU A 8 0.26 0.93 15.09
N ILE A 9 0.23 0.42 13.86
CA ILE A 9 -0.72 -0.59 13.43
C ILE A 9 0.04 -1.90 13.33
N ARG A 10 -0.29 -2.84 14.19
CA ARG A 10 0.41 -4.13 14.32
C ARG A 10 -0.46 -5.29 13.93
N ASP A 11 0.17 -6.42 13.60
CA ASP A 11 -0.47 -7.68 13.32
C ASP A 11 -1.51 -7.58 12.19
N VAL A 12 -1.07 -7.08 11.05
CA VAL A 12 -1.91 -6.89 9.87
C VAL A 12 -1.41 -7.69 8.66
N ILE A 13 -2.30 -7.86 7.69
CA ILE A 13 -1.97 -8.25 6.33
C ILE A 13 -2.12 -6.98 5.49
N GLY A 14 -1.08 -6.58 4.77
CA GLY A 14 -1.18 -5.53 3.77
C GLY A 14 -1.82 -6.04 2.47
N PRO A 15 -1.73 -5.28 1.37
CA PRO A 15 -2.14 -5.78 0.06
C PRO A 15 -1.42 -7.06 -0.37
N ASP A 16 -0.15 -7.22 0.01
CA ASP A 16 0.64 -8.42 -0.29
C ASP A 16 0.31 -9.57 0.66
N GLU A 17 -0.56 -10.47 0.21
CA GLU A 17 -1.06 -11.61 1.00
C GLU A 17 -0.01 -12.72 1.25
N TYR A 18 1.23 -12.57 0.80
CA TYR A 18 2.35 -13.43 1.21
C TYR A 18 3.00 -12.96 2.51
N LYS A 19 2.54 -11.85 3.08
CA LYS A 19 3.07 -11.21 4.30
C LYS A 19 1.98 -11.06 5.34
N GLU A 20 1.78 -12.12 6.11
CA GLU A 20 0.82 -12.15 7.22
C GLU A 20 1.49 -11.73 8.54
N HIS A 21 0.70 -11.19 9.47
CA HIS A 21 1.16 -10.82 10.82
C HIS A 21 2.35 -9.85 10.84
N VAL A 22 2.31 -8.84 9.98
CA VAL A 22 3.36 -7.82 9.91
C VAL A 22 2.97 -6.56 10.69
N ASP A 23 3.98 -5.86 11.19
CA ASP A 23 3.81 -4.61 11.91
C ASP A 23 4.12 -3.42 10.98
N ASN A 24 3.33 -2.37 11.11
CA ASN A 24 3.53 -1.12 10.39
C ASN A 24 3.65 -1.27 8.87
N ASN A 25 2.74 -2.07 8.26
CA ASN A 25 2.65 -2.12 6.80
C ASN A 25 2.43 -0.72 6.24
N ALA A 26 3.27 -0.31 5.29
CA ALA A 26 3.29 1.04 4.76
C ALA A 26 1.94 1.43 4.13
N TYR A 27 1.40 0.58 3.24
CA TYR A 27 0.09 0.83 2.63
C TYR A 27 -0.98 1.05 3.69
N THR A 28 -1.09 0.15 4.68
CA THR A 28 -2.08 0.23 5.75
C THR A 28 -1.96 1.52 6.55
N ASN A 29 -0.74 1.90 6.94
CA ASN A 29 -0.51 3.10 7.75
C ASN A 29 -0.79 4.39 6.98
N TYR A 30 -0.33 4.50 5.74
CA TYR A 30 -0.60 5.66 4.90
C TYR A 30 -2.09 5.80 4.58
N MET A 31 -2.79 4.70 4.26
CA MET A 31 -4.23 4.73 4.00
C MET A 31 -5.05 5.06 5.25
N ALA A 32 -4.63 4.60 6.43
CA ALA A 32 -5.24 4.98 7.70
C ALA A 32 -5.05 6.49 7.99
N HIS A 33 -3.84 7.02 7.74
CA HIS A 33 -3.57 8.45 7.86
C HIS A 33 -4.44 9.27 6.91
N GLU A 34 -4.52 8.87 5.64
CA GLU A 34 -5.33 9.56 4.63
C GLU A 34 -6.83 9.52 4.96
N ASN A 35 -7.34 8.39 5.46
CA ASN A 35 -8.72 8.28 5.92
C ASN A 35 -9.02 9.29 7.06
N MET A 36 -8.13 9.40 8.04
CA MET A 36 -8.26 10.40 9.12
C MET A 36 -8.21 11.83 8.60
N ARG A 37 -7.32 12.12 7.63
CA ARG A 37 -7.20 13.42 6.99
C ARG A 37 -8.49 13.81 6.26
N LEU A 38 -9.05 12.89 5.49
CA LEU A 38 -10.32 13.09 4.78
C LEU A 38 -11.48 13.30 5.77
N ALA A 39 -11.54 12.53 6.86
CA ALA A 39 -12.56 12.70 7.89
C ALA A 39 -12.50 14.10 8.50
N ALA A 40 -11.30 14.60 8.84
CA ALA A 40 -11.12 15.95 9.36
C ALA A 40 -11.55 17.03 8.34
N GLN A 41 -11.25 16.84 7.06
CA GLN A 41 -11.70 17.74 5.99
C GLN A 41 -13.22 17.74 5.83
N VAL A 42 -13.86 16.56 5.89
CA VAL A 42 -15.32 16.46 5.83
C VAL A 42 -15.97 17.19 7.00
N ILE A 43 -15.46 17.02 8.23
CA ILE A 43 -15.95 17.74 9.42
C ILE A 43 -15.87 19.25 9.19
N ALA A 44 -14.74 19.76 8.70
CA ALA A 44 -14.58 21.18 8.40
C ALA A 44 -15.57 21.66 7.33
N CYS A 45 -15.71 20.92 6.23
CA CYS A 45 -16.62 21.26 5.14
C CYS A 45 -18.09 21.33 5.60
N ILE A 46 -18.57 20.32 6.34
CA ILE A 46 -19.96 20.33 6.83
C ILE A 46 -20.20 21.42 7.87
N ARG A 47 -19.19 21.75 8.70
CA ARG A 47 -19.27 22.86 9.66
C ARG A 47 -19.47 24.21 8.97
N ASP A 48 -18.73 24.43 7.88
CA ASP A 48 -18.70 25.73 7.20
C ASP A 48 -19.84 25.86 6.18
N GLU A 49 -20.14 24.82 5.42
CA GLU A 49 -21.04 24.86 4.28
C GLU A 49 -22.41 24.20 4.52
N LYS A 50 -22.54 23.29 5.49
CA LYS A 50 -23.72 22.45 5.73
C LYS A 50 -24.11 22.42 7.21
N LYS A 51 -24.38 23.60 7.79
CA LYS A 51 -24.65 23.80 9.23
C LYS A 51 -25.78 22.93 9.79
N ASP A 52 -26.81 22.67 8.98
CA ASP A 52 -27.92 21.79 9.34
C ASP A 52 -27.50 20.33 9.49
N ILE A 53 -26.60 19.85 8.61
CA ILE A 53 -26.02 18.51 8.69
C ILE A 53 -25.07 18.41 9.89
N TYR A 54 -24.19 19.41 10.05
CA TYR A 54 -23.29 19.50 11.20
C TYR A 54 -24.05 19.40 12.53
N GLY A 55 -25.15 20.21 12.69
CA GLY A 55 -25.96 20.18 13.90
C GLY A 55 -26.64 18.86 14.17
N LYS A 56 -27.07 18.13 13.12
CA LYS A 56 -27.65 16.78 13.27
C LYS A 56 -26.62 15.77 13.74
N ILE A 57 -25.42 15.75 13.11
CA ILE A 57 -24.35 14.83 13.48
C ILE A 57 -23.85 15.13 14.90
N GLN A 58 -23.66 16.42 15.22
CA GLN A 58 -23.23 16.85 16.54
C GLN A 58 -24.18 16.36 17.64
N LYS A 59 -25.50 16.43 17.38
CA LYS A 59 -26.49 15.92 18.33
C LYS A 59 -26.39 14.41 18.51
N LEU A 60 -26.24 13.66 17.44
CA LEU A 60 -26.05 12.19 17.53
C LEU A 60 -24.78 11.83 18.31
N MET A 61 -23.68 12.54 18.07
CA MET A 61 -22.44 12.31 18.81
C MET A 61 -22.55 12.65 20.30
N GLN A 62 -23.31 13.70 20.65
CA GLN A 62 -23.57 14.04 22.04
C GLN A 62 -24.41 12.95 22.76
N GLU A 63 -25.34 12.33 22.06
CA GLU A 63 -26.11 11.17 22.60
C GLU A 63 -25.18 9.97 22.88
N GLU A 64 -24.09 9.83 22.15
CA GLU A 64 -23.04 8.82 22.37
C GLU A 64 -21.93 9.28 23.37
N GLY A 65 -22.08 10.47 23.95
CA GLY A 65 -21.15 11.00 24.96
C GLY A 65 -19.87 11.61 24.41
N THR A 66 -19.84 12.00 23.12
CA THR A 66 -18.70 12.63 22.46
C THR A 66 -19.13 13.85 21.64
N SER A 67 -18.22 14.49 20.90
CA SER A 67 -18.53 15.61 20.01
C SER A 67 -17.66 15.60 18.74
N LEU A 68 -18.06 16.35 17.72
CA LEU A 68 -17.27 16.53 16.51
C LEU A 68 -15.94 17.23 16.79
N GLU A 69 -15.91 18.15 17.75
CA GLU A 69 -14.69 18.83 18.17
C GLU A 69 -13.71 17.87 18.84
N GLN A 70 -14.20 16.98 19.72
CA GLN A 70 -13.38 15.95 20.34
C GLN A 70 -12.82 14.97 19.29
N LEU A 71 -13.67 14.53 18.36
CA LEU A 71 -13.24 13.67 17.26
C LEU A 71 -12.16 14.35 16.40
N GLU A 72 -12.33 15.65 16.09
CA GLU A 72 -11.35 16.40 15.30
C GLU A 72 -10.00 16.51 16.02
N GLU A 73 -9.98 16.71 17.34
CA GLU A 73 -8.76 16.72 18.15
C GLU A 73 -8.10 15.35 18.19
N GLU A 74 -8.88 14.28 18.37
CA GLU A 74 -8.37 12.90 18.31
C GLU A 74 -7.76 12.54 16.95
N LEU A 75 -8.43 12.94 15.86
CA LEU A 75 -7.90 12.72 14.51
C LEU A 75 -6.57 13.44 14.30
N LYS A 76 -6.46 14.70 14.76
CA LYS A 76 -5.22 15.47 14.67
C LYS A 76 -4.08 14.84 15.48
N ASP A 77 -4.37 14.37 16.69
CA ASP A 77 -3.36 13.71 17.54
C ASP A 77 -2.91 12.38 16.89
N LYS A 78 -3.86 11.57 16.42
CA LYS A 78 -3.55 10.29 15.76
C LYS A 78 -2.75 10.48 14.48
N MET A 79 -3.14 11.41 13.60
CA MET A 79 -2.38 11.72 12.38
C MET A 79 -0.95 12.19 12.69
N LYS A 80 -0.78 13.04 13.70
CA LYS A 80 0.54 13.55 14.08
C LYS A 80 1.48 12.46 14.60
N LYS A 81 0.93 11.46 15.28
CA LYS A 81 1.69 10.42 15.96
C LYS A 81 1.74 9.09 15.22
N LEU A 82 0.88 8.88 14.23
CA LEU A 82 0.88 7.62 13.46
C LEU A 82 2.22 7.44 12.76
N TYR A 83 2.83 6.28 12.96
CA TYR A 83 4.06 5.92 12.27
C TYR A 83 3.79 5.71 10.79
N LEU A 84 4.52 6.43 9.97
CA LEU A 84 4.50 6.28 8.51
C LEU A 84 5.90 5.84 8.08
N PRO A 85 6.07 4.62 7.53
CA PRO A 85 7.35 4.16 6.99
C PRO A 85 7.90 5.15 5.98
N GLN A 86 9.14 5.60 6.20
CA GLN A 86 9.80 6.57 5.34
C GLN A 86 10.77 5.88 4.38
N PRO A 87 11.06 6.48 3.22
CA PRO A 87 12.13 5.99 2.35
C PRO A 87 13.46 5.90 3.09
N ASP A 88 14.17 4.80 2.93
CA ASP A 88 15.54 4.65 3.42
C ASP A 88 16.44 5.75 2.85
N GLU A 89 17.22 6.39 3.70
CA GLU A 89 18.02 7.57 3.32
C GLU A 89 19.05 7.30 2.22
N LYS A 90 19.54 6.08 2.09
CA LYS A 90 20.57 5.72 1.12
C LYS A 90 19.99 5.25 -0.20
N THR A 91 18.94 4.46 -0.15
CA THR A 91 18.35 3.80 -1.32
C THR A 91 17.13 4.53 -1.86
N GLY A 92 16.40 5.26 -1.03
CA GLY A 92 15.12 5.87 -1.35
C GLY A 92 13.96 4.87 -1.40
N ILE A 93 14.18 3.63 -0.96
CA ILE A 93 13.16 2.58 -0.97
C ILE A 93 12.33 2.67 0.33
N ILE A 94 11.01 2.66 0.21
CA ILE A 94 10.09 2.59 1.34
C ILE A 94 9.99 1.13 1.78
N PRO A 95 10.26 0.78 3.04
CA PRO A 95 10.06 -0.59 3.51
C PRO A 95 8.56 -0.94 3.49
N GLN A 96 8.23 -2.14 3.04
CA GLN A 96 6.84 -2.61 3.00
C GLN A 96 6.22 -2.70 4.40
N PHE A 97 7.04 -3.07 5.40
CA PHE A 97 6.70 -3.16 6.82
C PHE A 97 7.98 -3.20 7.67
N ASP A 98 7.84 -3.20 8.98
CA ASP A 98 8.98 -3.26 9.90
C ASP A 98 9.79 -4.55 9.71
N GLY A 99 11.10 -4.42 9.50
CA GLY A 99 12.00 -5.55 9.26
C GLY A 99 12.00 -6.09 7.83
N TYR A 100 11.31 -5.44 6.87
CA TYR A 100 11.26 -5.93 5.48
C TYR A 100 12.63 -6.13 4.84
N PHE A 101 13.59 -5.24 5.09
CA PHE A 101 14.94 -5.33 4.53
C PHE A 101 15.82 -6.42 5.15
N ASP A 102 15.38 -6.97 6.29
CA ASP A 102 16.07 -8.11 6.95
C ASP A 102 15.65 -9.46 6.37
N LEU A 103 14.60 -9.47 5.53
CA LEU A 103 14.12 -10.69 4.87
C LEU A 103 15.13 -11.18 3.84
N LYS A 104 15.15 -12.50 3.64
CA LYS A 104 16.01 -13.16 2.67
C LYS A 104 15.71 -12.73 1.24
N GLU A 105 16.72 -12.27 0.52
CA GLU A 105 16.63 -12.09 -0.93
C GLU A 105 16.82 -13.43 -1.66
N ILE A 106 16.01 -13.66 -2.69
CA ILE A 106 16.13 -14.81 -3.59
C ILE A 106 15.97 -14.38 -5.05
N ASP A 107 16.50 -15.18 -5.97
CA ASP A 107 16.25 -14.99 -7.40
C ASP A 107 14.84 -15.50 -7.74
N LEU A 108 13.96 -14.58 -8.11
CA LEU A 108 12.57 -14.85 -8.49
C LEU A 108 12.37 -15.07 -9.99
N SER A 109 13.42 -14.96 -10.81
CA SER A 109 13.33 -15.03 -12.28
C SER A 109 12.68 -16.31 -12.80
N VAL A 110 12.95 -17.45 -12.13
CA VAL A 110 12.37 -18.76 -12.48
C VAL A 110 10.85 -18.78 -12.26
N TYR A 111 10.37 -18.16 -11.18
CA TYR A 111 8.96 -18.15 -10.81
C TYR A 111 8.16 -17.09 -11.59
N LYS A 112 8.74 -15.91 -11.82
CA LYS A 112 8.09 -14.82 -12.59
C LYS A 112 7.78 -15.21 -14.04
N ASN A 113 8.56 -16.11 -14.63
CA ASN A 113 8.37 -16.57 -16.00
C ASN A 113 7.50 -17.83 -16.13
N ALA A 114 6.97 -18.34 -15.02
CA ALA A 114 6.11 -19.51 -15.01
C ALA A 114 4.72 -19.18 -15.62
N SER A 115 4.17 -20.13 -16.35
CA SER A 115 2.82 -20.01 -16.94
C SER A 115 1.67 -20.23 -15.94
N VAL A 116 2.03 -20.66 -14.72
CA VAL A 116 1.08 -20.98 -13.64
C VAL A 116 1.46 -20.17 -12.40
N VAL A 117 0.47 -19.56 -11.74
CA VAL A 117 0.66 -18.82 -10.48
C VAL A 117 0.99 -19.75 -9.32
N GLY A 118 1.69 -19.23 -8.30
CA GLY A 118 2.00 -19.97 -7.09
C GLY A 118 3.10 -21.03 -7.25
N THR A 119 3.89 -20.99 -8.33
CA THR A 119 4.95 -21.97 -8.58
C THR A 119 6.06 -21.94 -7.53
N ILE A 120 6.24 -20.85 -6.82
CA ILE A 120 7.20 -20.74 -5.71
C ILE A 120 6.93 -21.78 -4.61
N PHE A 121 5.66 -22.18 -4.41
CA PHE A 121 5.28 -23.19 -3.42
C PHE A 121 5.63 -24.63 -3.79
N HIS A 122 6.20 -24.87 -4.98
CA HIS A 122 6.81 -26.16 -5.31
C HIS A 122 8.15 -26.35 -4.59
N ASP A 123 8.85 -25.26 -4.28
CA ASP A 123 10.19 -25.28 -3.72
C ASP A 123 10.25 -24.78 -2.26
N TYR A 124 9.26 -23.98 -1.84
CA TYR A 124 9.22 -23.32 -0.53
C TYR A 124 7.86 -23.47 0.15
N SER A 125 7.87 -23.56 1.46
CA SER A 125 6.65 -23.49 2.26
C SER A 125 6.12 -22.04 2.33
N GLY A 126 4.87 -21.86 2.79
CA GLY A 126 4.33 -20.51 3.05
C GLY A 126 5.14 -19.73 4.09
N GLU A 127 5.65 -20.44 5.12
CA GLU A 127 6.50 -19.84 6.15
C GLU A 127 7.86 -19.38 5.56
N ASP A 128 8.46 -20.16 4.66
CA ASP A 128 9.67 -19.75 3.96
C ASP A 128 9.43 -18.51 3.10
N VAL A 129 8.34 -18.48 2.33
CA VAL A 129 7.99 -17.33 1.46
C VAL A 129 7.71 -16.08 2.28
N GLN A 130 7.10 -16.21 3.45
CA GLN A 130 6.92 -15.10 4.37
C GLN A 130 8.26 -14.52 4.84
N GLY A 131 9.29 -15.32 5.02
CA GLY A 131 10.67 -14.94 5.37
C GLY A 131 11.51 -14.39 4.21
N MET A 132 10.95 -14.19 3.02
CA MET A 132 11.68 -13.75 1.83
C MET A 132 11.16 -12.42 1.31
N GLN A 133 11.99 -11.68 0.56
CA GLN A 133 11.57 -10.51 -0.21
C GLN A 133 10.88 -10.95 -1.51
N ALA A 134 9.78 -11.66 -1.38
CA ALA A 134 8.95 -12.16 -2.48
C ALA A 134 7.49 -11.80 -2.20
N GLY A 135 6.89 -10.98 -3.04
CA GLY A 135 5.50 -10.53 -2.92
C GLY A 135 4.57 -11.26 -3.88
N LYS A 136 3.34 -11.52 -3.45
CA LYS A 136 2.27 -12.06 -4.28
C LYS A 136 1.77 -11.03 -5.28
N GLN A 137 1.59 -9.80 -4.82
CA GLN A 137 0.94 -8.72 -5.56
C GLN A 137 1.44 -7.35 -5.10
N ALA A 138 1.00 -6.29 -5.82
CA ALA A 138 1.36 -4.92 -5.52
C ALA A 138 1.02 -4.53 -4.07
N ASP A 139 1.96 -3.91 -3.38
CA ASP A 139 1.79 -3.30 -2.05
C ASP A 139 2.34 -1.86 -2.08
N ILE A 140 3.66 -1.67 -2.05
CA ILE A 140 4.26 -0.33 -2.18
C ILE A 140 3.94 0.30 -3.55
N VAL A 141 3.90 -0.45 -4.63
CA VAL A 141 3.53 0.07 -5.95
C VAL A 141 2.08 0.55 -5.96
N GLU A 142 1.17 -0.17 -5.30
CA GLU A 142 -0.22 0.26 -5.08
C GLU A 142 -0.29 1.55 -4.26
N LEU A 143 0.47 1.64 -3.17
CA LEU A 143 0.56 2.85 -2.35
C LEU A 143 1.00 4.07 -3.17
N LEU A 144 2.06 3.91 -3.97
CA LEU A 144 2.61 5.00 -4.79
C LEU A 144 1.72 5.40 -5.97
N TYR A 145 0.83 4.51 -6.41
CA TYR A 145 -0.23 4.84 -7.34
C TYR A 145 -1.33 5.68 -6.68
N GLN A 146 -1.76 5.31 -5.48
CA GLN A 146 -2.87 6.00 -4.81
C GLN A 146 -2.46 7.30 -4.12
N MET A 147 -1.19 7.43 -3.73
CA MET A 147 -0.67 8.57 -2.97
C MET A 147 0.61 9.11 -3.63
N GLU A 148 0.45 9.86 -4.70
CA GLU A 148 1.57 10.34 -5.52
C GLU A 148 2.51 11.30 -4.78
N ASP A 149 2.00 12.03 -3.78
CA ASP A 149 2.73 13.09 -3.09
C ASP A 149 3.62 12.61 -1.93
N ILE A 150 3.61 11.30 -1.60
CA ILE A 150 4.39 10.79 -0.45
C ILE A 150 5.87 10.62 -0.73
N THR A 151 6.28 10.72 -1.99
CA THR A 151 7.68 10.59 -2.38
C THR A 151 7.99 11.41 -3.63
N THR A 152 9.28 11.54 -3.96
CA THR A 152 9.72 12.21 -5.18
C THR A 152 9.52 11.29 -6.40
N PRO A 153 9.40 11.84 -7.63
CA PRO A 153 9.34 11.02 -8.85
C PRO A 153 10.54 10.07 -9.01
N ASP A 154 11.74 10.51 -8.63
CA ASP A 154 12.95 9.66 -8.65
C ASP A 154 12.82 8.48 -7.68
N ASN A 155 12.33 8.72 -6.47
CA ASN A 155 12.10 7.64 -5.50
C ASN A 155 10.91 6.75 -5.92
N LYS A 156 9.86 7.30 -6.55
CA LYS A 156 8.76 6.48 -7.14
C LYS A 156 9.34 5.48 -8.14
N ALA A 157 10.20 5.95 -9.05
CA ALA A 157 10.86 5.08 -10.03
C ALA A 157 11.74 4.00 -9.39
N LYS A 158 12.55 4.36 -8.37
CA LYS A 158 13.38 3.40 -7.63
C LYS A 158 12.54 2.33 -6.94
N ASN A 159 11.47 2.74 -6.25
CA ASN A 159 10.56 1.81 -5.59
C ASN A 159 9.87 0.89 -6.59
N TYR A 160 9.40 1.42 -7.73
CA TYR A 160 8.81 0.60 -8.78
C TYR A 160 9.77 -0.50 -9.23
N VAL A 161 10.99 -0.16 -9.64
CA VAL A 161 12.00 -1.12 -10.10
C VAL A 161 12.33 -2.15 -9.01
N TYR A 162 12.47 -1.69 -7.75
CA TYR A 162 12.78 -2.55 -6.63
C TYR A 162 11.69 -3.59 -6.35
N TYR A 163 10.44 -3.15 -6.28
CA TYR A 163 9.29 -4.02 -5.96
C TYR A 163 8.81 -4.82 -7.16
N GLU A 164 8.91 -4.30 -8.40
CA GLU A 164 8.63 -5.08 -9.61
C GLU A 164 9.49 -6.33 -9.68
N ALA A 165 10.80 -6.19 -9.41
CA ALA A 165 11.72 -7.34 -9.41
C ALA A 165 11.33 -8.41 -8.35
N ARG A 166 10.63 -8.02 -7.28
CA ARG A 166 10.27 -8.85 -6.12
C ARG A 166 8.81 -9.29 -6.09
N THR A 167 7.99 -8.89 -7.06
CA THR A 167 6.57 -9.25 -7.14
C THR A 167 6.37 -10.38 -8.15
N LEU A 168 5.74 -11.49 -7.73
CA LEU A 168 5.47 -12.65 -8.56
C LEU A 168 4.23 -12.49 -9.45
N HIS A 169 3.37 -11.54 -9.12
CA HIS A 169 2.10 -11.30 -9.79
C HIS A 169 1.15 -12.52 -9.77
N ASP A 170 1.12 -13.22 -8.65
CA ASP A 170 0.24 -14.37 -8.43
C ASP A 170 -1.22 -13.98 -8.14
N SER A 171 -1.57 -12.73 -8.46
CA SER A 171 -2.91 -12.18 -8.37
C SER A 171 -3.23 -11.35 -9.62
N SER A 172 -4.45 -11.47 -10.13
CA SER A 172 -4.93 -10.68 -11.28
C SER A 172 -4.99 -9.16 -11.00
N LEU A 173 -5.00 -8.76 -9.72
CA LEU A 173 -5.01 -7.36 -9.31
C LEU A 173 -3.65 -6.68 -9.46
N SER A 174 -2.57 -7.45 -9.41
CA SER A 174 -1.21 -6.92 -9.31
C SER A 174 -0.73 -6.22 -10.58
N LYS A 175 -0.83 -6.88 -11.73
CA LYS A 175 -0.25 -6.37 -12.98
C LYS A 175 -0.92 -5.11 -13.51
N ALA A 176 -2.20 -4.91 -13.24
CA ALA A 176 -2.90 -3.69 -13.66
C ALA A 176 -2.27 -2.44 -13.02
N ILE A 177 -2.01 -2.49 -11.71
CA ILE A 177 -1.38 -1.39 -10.98
C ILE A 177 0.07 -1.16 -11.42
N HIS A 178 0.82 -2.25 -11.63
CA HIS A 178 2.19 -2.16 -12.16
C HIS A 178 2.22 -1.54 -13.56
N SER A 179 1.26 -1.92 -14.44
CA SER A 179 1.12 -1.34 -15.78
C SER A 179 0.86 0.17 -15.72
N ILE A 180 -0.09 0.61 -14.88
CA ILE A 180 -0.41 2.04 -14.73
C ILE A 180 0.81 2.80 -14.19
N THR A 181 1.46 2.29 -13.16
CA THR A 181 2.63 2.95 -12.56
C THR A 181 3.81 3.01 -13.52
N ALA A 182 4.03 1.96 -14.33
CA ALA A 182 5.03 1.96 -15.39
C ALA A 182 4.72 3.03 -16.46
N CYS A 183 3.45 3.19 -16.86
CA CYS A 183 3.02 4.28 -17.75
C CYS A 183 3.38 5.66 -17.18
N ASP A 184 3.08 5.91 -15.91
CA ASP A 184 3.39 7.18 -15.25
C ASP A 184 4.89 7.47 -15.23
N LEU A 185 5.72 6.43 -15.19
CA LEU A 185 7.17 6.51 -15.19
C LEU A 185 7.78 6.56 -16.60
N GLY A 186 6.95 6.48 -17.67
CA GLY A 186 7.42 6.45 -19.05
C GLY A 186 8.07 5.12 -19.46
N MET A 187 7.84 4.04 -18.73
CA MET A 187 8.34 2.69 -19.01
C MET A 187 7.33 1.95 -19.90
N GLU A 188 7.22 2.38 -21.17
CA GLU A 188 6.15 1.95 -22.08
C GLU A 188 6.13 0.44 -22.34
N GLN A 189 7.30 -0.20 -22.45
CA GLN A 189 7.39 -1.62 -22.74
C GLN A 189 6.93 -2.46 -21.54
N GLU A 190 7.39 -2.13 -20.34
CA GLU A 190 6.97 -2.78 -19.09
C GLU A 190 5.47 -2.61 -18.86
N ALA A 191 4.95 -1.40 -19.10
CA ALA A 191 3.53 -1.12 -19.00
C ALA A 191 2.70 -2.00 -19.92
N TYR A 192 3.14 -2.12 -21.17
CA TYR A 192 2.48 -2.95 -22.19
C TYR A 192 2.52 -4.44 -21.83
N ASP A 193 3.67 -4.96 -21.41
CA ASP A 193 3.85 -6.35 -21.01
C ASP A 193 2.98 -6.72 -19.80
N CYS A 194 2.89 -5.85 -18.80
CA CYS A 194 2.00 -6.02 -17.66
C CYS A 194 0.53 -6.01 -18.09
N LEU A 195 0.13 -5.11 -18.99
CA LEU A 195 -1.24 -5.01 -19.49
C LEU A 195 -1.67 -6.25 -20.28
N LEU A 196 -0.83 -6.72 -21.19
CA LEU A 196 -1.13 -7.91 -22.02
C LEU A 196 -1.31 -9.17 -21.20
N TYR A 197 -0.55 -9.31 -20.11
CA TYR A 197 -0.68 -10.46 -19.23
C TYR A 197 -2.04 -10.50 -18.52
N THR A 198 -2.55 -9.33 -18.09
CA THR A 198 -3.83 -9.21 -17.36
C THR A 198 -5.04 -9.27 -18.27
N SER A 199 -4.94 -8.72 -19.47
CA SER A 199 -6.07 -8.56 -20.38
C SER A 199 -5.67 -8.84 -21.83
N PRO A 200 -5.20 -10.08 -22.13
CA PRO A 200 -4.81 -10.40 -23.49
C PRO A 200 -6.06 -10.32 -24.38
N SER A 201 -5.99 -9.51 -25.44
CA SER A 201 -7.05 -9.47 -26.43
C SER A 201 -7.13 -10.81 -27.16
N PRO A 202 -8.28 -11.19 -27.73
CA PRO A 202 -8.38 -12.39 -28.56
C PRO A 202 -7.38 -12.41 -29.73
N ARG A 203 -6.93 -11.25 -30.19
CA ARG A 203 -5.91 -11.12 -31.25
C ARG A 203 -4.50 -11.44 -30.75
N ASP A 204 -4.21 -11.13 -29.47
CA ASP A 204 -2.89 -11.37 -28.88
C ASP A 204 -2.66 -12.85 -28.53
N ARG A 205 -3.74 -13.64 -28.43
CA ARG A 205 -3.67 -15.09 -28.18
C ARG A 205 -3.36 -15.91 -29.44
N SER A 206 -3.34 -15.30 -30.62
CA SER A 206 -3.11 -15.93 -31.91
C SER A 206 -1.67 -15.75 -32.44
N LEU A 207 -0.78 -15.23 -31.66
CA LEU A 207 0.66 -15.18 -31.89
C LEU A 207 1.36 -16.19 -31.00
#